data_a9eaef25055bdfeb5c9533789dc243b6
#
_entry.id   a9eaef25055bdfeb5c9533789dc243b6
#
_cell.length_a   1.000
_cell.length_b   1.000
_cell.length_c   1.000
_cell.angle_alpha   90.00
_cell.angle_beta   90.00
_cell.angle_gamma   90.00
#
_symmetry.space_group_name_H-M   'P 1'
#
loop_
_entity.id
_entity.type
_entity.pdbx_description
1 polymer ?
#
loop_
_entity_poly.entity_id
_entity_poly.type
_entity_poly.pdbx_seq_one_letter_code
_entity_poly.pdbx_strand_id
1 'polypeptide(L)'
;RFFSKFRLRVLFQNVPSYLTMFLGIFLAGTLVVIGSMYGPLLEDYSNMVKESMISKYQYVMINQEETDNKNAEKFCLTTLETTDKKFMADDVSVYGISNDSKYINTSIPTGEVVVSSAMMNKFSLNVGDEVTLKEKYTDKTYLFKIAGDYKYDAAITVFMSRGDYLQMFNEDTDYFTGYFSNEKLNDLSDDDVAAAVTEKDFNKVVTQMQVSML
;
A
#
# COMPACT_ATOMS: atom_id res chain seq x y z
N ARG A 1 55.38 32.03 -15.77
CA ARG A 1 55.18 30.92 -16.73
C ARG A 1 55.79 29.58 -16.29
N PHE A 2 56.96 29.55 -15.65
CA PHE A 2 57.58 28.29 -15.20
C PHE A 2 56.81 27.63 -14.04
N PHE A 3 56.46 28.40 -13.02
CA PHE A 3 55.68 27.88 -11.84
C PHE A 3 54.29 27.38 -12.20
N SER A 4 53.65 27.98 -13.19
CA SER A 4 52.33 27.49 -13.64
C SER A 4 52.41 26.13 -14.33
N LYS A 5 53.46 25.93 -15.18
CA LYS A 5 53.72 24.64 -15.84
C LYS A 5 54.08 23.54 -14.83
N PHE A 6 54.89 23.88 -13.83
CA PHE A 6 55.28 22.97 -12.78
C PHE A 6 54.05 22.53 -11.93
N ARG A 7 53.21 23.48 -11.50
CA ARG A 7 51.98 23.18 -10.78
C ARG A 7 51.03 22.29 -11.57
N LEU A 8 50.85 22.57 -12.86
CA LEU A 8 50.01 21.74 -13.74
C LEU A 8 50.53 20.32 -13.87
N ARG A 9 51.87 20.17 -14.02
CA ARG A 9 52.51 18.86 -14.12
C ARG A 9 52.35 18.02 -12.84
N VAL A 10 52.56 18.63 -11.67
CA VAL A 10 52.36 17.98 -10.38
C VAL A 10 50.88 17.57 -10.19
N LEU A 11 49.96 18.43 -10.63
CA LEU A 11 48.53 18.14 -10.56
C LEU A 11 48.18 16.90 -11.43
N PHE A 12 48.63 16.85 -12.66
CA PHE A 12 48.38 15.74 -13.57
C PHE A 12 49.08 14.43 -13.15
N GLN A 13 50.25 14.49 -12.53
CA GLN A 13 50.93 13.30 -12.01
C GLN A 13 50.20 12.64 -10.84
N ASN A 14 49.44 13.44 -10.06
CA ASN A 14 48.72 12.95 -8.86
C ASN A 14 47.21 12.78 -9.07
N VAL A 15 46.72 12.87 -10.31
CA VAL A 15 45.29 12.69 -10.63
C VAL A 15 44.72 11.42 -10.05
N PRO A 16 45.36 10.24 -10.10
CA PRO A 16 44.80 9.01 -9.52
C PRO A 16 44.57 9.15 -7.99
N SER A 17 45.53 9.73 -7.26
CA SER A 17 45.38 9.98 -5.80
C SER A 17 44.26 10.96 -5.48
N TYR A 18 44.11 12.02 -6.24
CA TYR A 18 43.02 12.97 -6.06
C TYR A 18 41.67 12.36 -6.38
N LEU A 19 41.61 11.53 -7.43
CA LEU A 19 40.37 10.80 -7.81
C LEU A 19 39.94 9.82 -6.70
N THR A 20 40.88 9.06 -6.14
CA THR A 20 40.62 8.14 -5.05
C THR A 20 40.11 8.87 -3.81
N MET A 21 40.78 10.01 -3.45
CA MET A 21 40.34 10.82 -2.32
C MET A 21 38.94 11.42 -2.56
N PHE A 22 38.69 11.94 -3.76
CA PHE A 22 37.39 12.47 -4.16
C PHE A 22 36.30 11.41 -4.06
N LEU A 23 36.56 10.21 -4.63
CA LEU A 23 35.64 9.07 -4.54
C LEU A 23 35.35 8.68 -3.08
N GLY A 24 36.38 8.64 -2.23
CA GLY A 24 36.23 8.35 -0.81
C GLY A 24 35.29 9.34 -0.09
N ILE A 25 35.57 10.65 -0.29
CA ILE A 25 34.75 11.72 0.30
C ILE A 25 33.32 11.70 -0.28
N PHE A 26 33.19 11.50 -1.58
CA PHE A 26 31.89 11.42 -2.25
C PHE A 26 31.05 10.27 -1.70
N LEU A 27 31.62 9.05 -1.63
CA LEU A 27 30.94 7.89 -1.07
C LEU A 27 30.56 8.09 0.40
N ALA A 28 31.49 8.57 1.22
CA ALA A 28 31.22 8.85 2.62
C ALA A 28 30.10 9.91 2.78
N GLY A 29 30.15 10.99 2.01
CA GLY A 29 29.12 12.02 2.01
C GLY A 29 27.76 11.50 1.57
N THR A 30 27.73 10.66 0.53
CA THR A 30 26.49 10.01 0.06
C THR A 30 25.89 9.11 1.13
N LEU A 31 26.71 8.31 1.82
CA LEU A 31 26.23 7.44 2.91
C LEU A 31 25.66 8.25 4.07
N VAL A 32 26.31 9.36 4.45
CA VAL A 32 25.81 10.24 5.52
C VAL A 32 24.46 10.85 5.12
N VAL A 33 24.32 11.34 3.88
CA VAL A 33 23.06 11.91 3.40
C VAL A 33 21.95 10.87 3.40
N ILE A 34 22.20 9.69 2.84
CA ILE A 34 21.20 8.59 2.83
C ILE A 34 20.83 8.22 4.28
N GLY A 35 21.80 8.04 5.16
CA GLY A 35 21.55 7.71 6.57
C GLY A 35 20.72 8.78 7.30
N SER A 36 20.97 10.06 7.03
CA SER A 36 20.23 11.17 7.67
C SER A 36 18.78 11.30 7.17
N MET A 37 18.49 10.86 5.95
CA MET A 37 17.14 10.90 5.38
C MET A 37 16.24 9.75 5.87
N TYR A 38 16.82 8.68 6.38
CA TYR A 38 16.09 7.46 6.72
C TYR A 38 15.08 7.66 7.86
N GLY A 39 15.47 8.35 8.92
CA GLY A 39 14.60 8.63 10.07
C GLY A 39 13.32 9.40 9.68
N PRO A 40 13.43 10.59 9.08
CA PRO A 40 12.30 11.36 8.59
C PRO A 40 11.41 10.56 7.60
N LEU A 41 12.02 9.80 6.68
CA LEU A 41 11.28 9.00 5.71
C LEU A 41 10.42 7.93 6.37
N LEU A 42 10.95 7.23 7.39
CA LEU A 42 10.19 6.24 8.16
C LEU A 42 9.07 6.88 8.97
N GLU A 43 9.29 8.07 9.52
CA GLU A 43 8.26 8.80 10.26
C GLU A 43 7.13 9.24 9.32
N ASP A 44 7.45 9.82 8.17
CA ASP A 44 6.49 10.21 7.15
C ASP A 44 5.69 9.00 6.64
N TYR A 45 6.36 7.88 6.38
CA TYR A 45 5.68 6.64 6.00
C TYR A 45 4.75 6.12 7.09
N SER A 46 5.20 6.15 8.36
CA SER A 46 4.37 5.77 9.51
C SER A 46 3.11 6.62 9.61
N ASN A 47 3.25 7.93 9.47
CA ASN A 47 2.14 8.87 9.52
C ASN A 47 1.18 8.65 8.34
N MET A 48 1.71 8.49 7.13
CA MET A 48 0.91 8.20 5.94
C MET A 48 0.05 6.94 6.11
N VAL A 49 0.62 5.86 6.64
CA VAL A 49 -0.15 4.61 6.85
C VAL A 49 -1.18 4.78 7.96
N LYS A 50 -0.85 5.47 9.05
CA LYS A 50 -1.83 5.77 10.12
C LYS A 50 -3.01 6.58 9.61
N GLU A 51 -2.74 7.61 8.81
CA GLU A 51 -3.79 8.43 8.18
C GLU A 51 -4.62 7.65 7.17
N SER A 52 -4.04 6.62 6.56
CA SER A 52 -4.70 5.76 5.57
C SER A 52 -5.44 4.58 6.20
N MET A 53 -5.37 4.37 7.52
CA MET A 53 -6.11 3.27 8.16
C MET A 53 -7.62 3.49 8.04
N ILE A 54 -8.32 2.51 7.46
CA ILE A 54 -9.78 2.54 7.28
C ILE A 54 -10.49 2.48 8.64
N SER A 55 -9.96 1.66 9.57
CA SER A 55 -10.51 1.49 10.93
C SER A 55 -9.38 1.19 11.90
N LYS A 56 -9.63 1.31 13.22
CA LYS A 56 -8.63 0.98 14.25
C LYS A 56 -8.27 -0.50 14.28
N TYR A 57 -9.21 -1.35 13.90
CA TYR A 57 -9.06 -2.78 13.80
C TYR A 57 -9.65 -3.24 12.48
N GLN A 58 -8.87 -3.97 11.71
CA GLN A 58 -9.33 -4.65 10.50
C GLN A 58 -9.07 -6.14 10.70
N TYR A 59 -10.14 -6.90 10.79
CA TYR A 59 -10.09 -8.35 10.95
C TYR A 59 -10.31 -9.02 9.59
N VAL A 60 -9.38 -9.88 9.21
CA VAL A 60 -9.54 -10.79 8.06
C VAL A 60 -9.82 -12.16 8.63
N MET A 61 -10.93 -12.77 8.23
CA MET A 61 -11.43 -14.03 8.77
C MET A 61 -10.97 -15.23 7.92
N ILE A 62 -10.71 -16.35 8.58
CA ILE A 62 -10.55 -17.66 7.93
C ILE A 62 -11.94 -18.27 7.68
N ASN A 63 -12.74 -18.28 8.73
CA ASN A 63 -14.12 -18.74 8.69
C ASN A 63 -15.04 -17.56 8.97
N GLN A 64 -16.25 -17.60 8.38
CA GLN A 64 -17.25 -16.55 8.59
C GLN A 64 -17.90 -16.74 9.97
N GLU A 65 -17.37 -16.09 10.98
CA GLU A 65 -17.94 -16.02 12.32
C GLU A 65 -18.63 -14.67 12.51
N GLU A 66 -19.84 -14.68 13.05
CA GLU A 66 -20.61 -13.46 13.32
C GLU A 66 -20.17 -12.84 14.64
N THR A 67 -20.08 -11.51 14.67
CA THR A 67 -19.81 -10.73 15.89
C THR A 67 -21.10 -10.11 16.43
N ASP A 68 -21.21 -10.04 17.74
CA ASP A 68 -22.32 -9.34 18.43
C ASP A 68 -22.16 -7.80 18.37
N ASN A 69 -20.99 -7.30 17.92
CA ASN A 69 -20.71 -5.87 17.85
C ASN A 69 -21.40 -5.21 16.65
N LYS A 70 -22.51 -4.50 16.90
CA LYS A 70 -23.28 -3.78 15.88
C LYS A 70 -22.54 -2.63 15.17
N ASN A 71 -21.38 -2.21 15.70
CA ASN A 71 -20.55 -1.18 15.09
C ASN A 71 -19.52 -1.76 14.13
N ALA A 72 -19.29 -3.08 14.18
CA ALA A 72 -18.46 -3.76 13.21
C ALA A 72 -19.16 -3.81 11.85
N GLU A 73 -18.43 -3.51 10.78
CA GLU A 73 -18.93 -3.49 9.42
C GLU A 73 -18.26 -4.59 8.61
N LYS A 74 -19.08 -5.45 8.01
CA LYS A 74 -18.62 -6.52 7.14
C LYS A 74 -18.05 -5.97 5.84
N PHE A 75 -16.94 -6.53 5.40
CA PHE A 75 -16.40 -6.31 4.06
C PHE A 75 -16.09 -7.63 3.36
N CYS A 76 -16.05 -7.57 2.04
CA CYS A 76 -15.49 -8.63 1.21
C CYS A 76 -14.12 -8.19 0.72
N LEU A 77 -13.17 -9.11 0.62
CA LEU A 77 -11.82 -8.84 0.15
C LEU A 77 -11.32 -9.99 -0.73
N THR A 78 -10.80 -9.65 -1.89
CA THR A 78 -10.00 -10.56 -2.71
C THR A 78 -8.77 -9.84 -3.23
N THR A 79 -7.77 -10.59 -3.67
CA THR A 79 -6.57 -10.05 -4.29
C THR A 79 -6.51 -10.49 -5.74
N LEU A 80 -6.40 -9.52 -6.63
CA LEU A 80 -6.20 -9.72 -8.06
C LEU A 80 -4.82 -9.19 -8.47
N GLU A 81 -4.38 -9.53 -9.68
CA GLU A 81 -3.13 -9.04 -10.27
C GLU A 81 -3.38 -8.12 -11.45
N THR A 82 -2.50 -7.14 -11.64
CA THR A 82 -2.51 -6.33 -12.86
C THR A 82 -2.15 -7.15 -14.09
N THR A 83 -2.77 -6.84 -15.23
CA THR A 83 -2.50 -7.49 -16.52
C THR A 83 -1.54 -6.70 -17.40
N ASP A 84 -1.18 -5.47 -17.02
CA ASP A 84 -0.34 -4.61 -17.82
C ASP A 84 1.10 -5.16 -17.88
N LYS A 85 1.56 -5.44 -19.11
CA LYS A 85 2.92 -5.93 -19.36
C LYS A 85 4.02 -4.89 -19.12
N LYS A 86 3.66 -3.62 -18.99
CA LYS A 86 4.59 -2.50 -18.76
C LYS A 86 5.12 -2.49 -17.32
N PHE A 87 4.36 -3.04 -16.40
CA PHE A 87 4.72 -3.16 -14.98
C PHE A 87 4.87 -4.65 -14.62
N MET A 88 5.70 -4.95 -13.64
CA MET A 88 5.66 -6.27 -13.01
C MET A 88 4.24 -6.45 -12.42
N ALA A 89 3.72 -7.68 -12.46
CA ALA A 89 2.40 -7.95 -11.90
C ALA A 89 2.36 -7.50 -10.44
N ASP A 90 1.45 -6.57 -10.14
CA ASP A 90 1.23 -6.06 -8.80
C ASP A 90 -0.06 -6.66 -8.24
N ASP A 91 -0.02 -7.03 -6.97
CA ASP A 91 -1.19 -7.43 -6.22
C ASP A 91 -2.10 -6.20 -5.97
N VAL A 92 -3.36 -6.32 -6.31
CA VAL A 92 -4.39 -5.29 -6.12
C VAL A 92 -5.44 -5.83 -5.19
N SER A 93 -5.67 -5.18 -4.06
CA SER A 93 -6.74 -5.52 -3.13
C SER A 93 -8.08 -5.02 -3.66
N VAL A 94 -9.08 -5.88 -3.77
CA VAL A 94 -10.44 -5.51 -4.18
C VAL A 94 -11.38 -5.68 -3.00
N TYR A 95 -11.90 -4.54 -2.52
CA TYR A 95 -12.85 -4.50 -1.40
C TYR A 95 -14.28 -4.34 -1.91
N GLY A 96 -15.17 -5.24 -1.44
CA GLY A 96 -16.62 -5.07 -1.50
C GLY A 96 -17.12 -4.47 -0.19
N ILE A 97 -17.59 -3.22 -0.21
CA ILE A 97 -18.00 -2.46 0.97
C ILE A 97 -19.48 -2.10 0.94
N SER A 98 -20.05 -1.84 2.11
CA SER A 98 -21.44 -1.34 2.21
C SER A 98 -21.57 0.03 1.55
N ASN A 99 -22.69 0.30 0.90
CA ASN A 99 -22.96 1.60 0.27
C ASN A 99 -23.04 2.74 1.30
N ASP A 100 -23.40 2.42 2.54
CA ASP A 100 -23.50 3.34 3.70
C ASP A 100 -22.37 3.07 4.70
N SER A 101 -21.18 2.72 4.20
CA SER A 101 -20.03 2.43 5.03
C SER A 101 -19.75 3.58 6.02
N LYS A 102 -19.59 3.21 7.29
CA LYS A 102 -19.19 4.15 8.35
C LYS A 102 -17.69 4.46 8.31
N TYR A 103 -16.93 3.61 7.65
CA TYR A 103 -15.46 3.65 7.64
C TYR A 103 -14.89 4.22 6.34
N ILE A 104 -15.56 3.99 5.23
CA ILE A 104 -15.14 4.46 3.90
C ILE A 104 -16.22 5.40 3.36
N ASN A 105 -16.01 6.70 3.58
CA ASN A 105 -16.94 7.72 3.14
C ASN A 105 -16.71 8.07 1.67
N THR A 106 -17.19 7.22 0.78
CA THR A 106 -17.19 7.46 -0.66
C THR A 106 -18.47 6.94 -1.30
N SER A 107 -18.92 7.61 -2.36
CA SER A 107 -20.08 7.16 -3.14
C SER A 107 -19.58 6.32 -4.31
N ILE A 108 -20.00 5.06 -4.36
CA ILE A 108 -19.63 4.15 -5.44
C ILE A 108 -20.86 3.91 -6.31
N PRO A 109 -20.84 4.36 -7.59
CA PRO A 109 -21.94 4.07 -8.51
C PRO A 109 -22.03 2.58 -8.80
N THR A 110 -23.25 2.08 -9.02
CA THR A 110 -23.48 0.67 -9.35
C THR A 110 -22.75 0.28 -10.63
N GLY A 111 -22.02 -0.82 -10.61
CA GLY A 111 -21.25 -1.33 -11.74
C GLY A 111 -19.95 -0.60 -12.02
N GLU A 112 -19.58 0.39 -11.21
CA GLU A 112 -18.32 1.13 -11.30
C GLU A 112 -17.52 0.97 -9.99
N VAL A 113 -16.28 1.44 -9.99
CA VAL A 113 -15.39 1.33 -8.83
C VAL A 113 -14.72 2.66 -8.49
N VAL A 114 -14.35 2.79 -7.23
CA VAL A 114 -13.45 3.84 -6.77
C VAL A 114 -12.09 3.21 -6.47
N VAL A 115 -11.01 3.83 -6.88
CA VAL A 115 -9.66 3.30 -6.69
C VAL A 115 -8.89 4.13 -5.68
N SER A 116 -7.88 3.53 -5.06
CA SER A 116 -7.01 4.26 -4.12
C SER A 116 -6.16 5.31 -4.82
N SER A 117 -5.84 6.41 -4.12
CA SER A 117 -4.88 7.42 -4.59
C SER A 117 -3.53 6.80 -4.95
N ALA A 118 -3.08 5.78 -4.20
CA ALA A 118 -1.88 5.01 -4.53
C ALA A 118 -1.97 4.34 -5.92
N MET A 119 -3.13 3.75 -6.24
CA MET A 119 -3.37 3.11 -7.55
C MET A 119 -3.41 4.13 -8.68
N MET A 120 -4.13 5.24 -8.50
CA MET A 120 -4.21 6.33 -9.48
C MET A 120 -2.82 6.87 -9.84
N ASN A 121 -2.02 7.16 -8.81
CA ASN A 121 -0.68 7.71 -8.97
C ASN A 121 0.28 6.71 -9.62
N LYS A 122 0.30 5.47 -9.15
CA LYS A 122 1.24 4.45 -9.64
C LYS A 122 1.03 4.12 -11.12
N PHE A 123 -0.21 4.00 -11.54
CA PHE A 123 -0.55 3.61 -12.92
C PHE A 123 -0.94 4.79 -13.79
N SER A 124 -0.89 6.03 -13.27
CA SER A 124 -1.27 7.25 -13.97
C SER A 124 -2.68 7.17 -14.56
N LEU A 125 -3.62 6.66 -13.75
CA LEU A 125 -5.03 6.48 -14.12
C LEU A 125 -5.82 7.78 -13.94
N ASN A 126 -6.94 7.87 -14.66
CA ASN A 126 -7.89 8.98 -14.56
C ASN A 126 -9.30 8.43 -14.35
N VAL A 127 -10.19 9.28 -13.84
CA VAL A 127 -11.61 8.96 -13.76
C VAL A 127 -12.17 8.73 -15.16
N GLY A 128 -12.87 7.63 -15.33
CA GLY A 128 -13.41 7.16 -16.61
C GLY A 128 -12.57 6.12 -17.32
N ASP A 129 -11.32 5.89 -16.87
CA ASP A 129 -10.48 4.83 -17.41
C ASP A 129 -11.00 3.44 -17.00
N GLU A 130 -10.61 2.44 -17.79
CA GLU A 130 -10.90 1.04 -17.53
C GLU A 130 -9.63 0.29 -17.17
N VAL A 131 -9.69 -0.53 -16.13
CA VAL A 131 -8.57 -1.37 -15.66
C VAL A 131 -8.99 -2.83 -15.69
N THR A 132 -8.17 -3.65 -16.33
CA THR A 132 -8.36 -5.11 -16.33
C THR A 132 -7.43 -5.74 -15.29
N LEU A 133 -8.01 -6.48 -14.35
CA LEU A 133 -7.28 -7.28 -13.38
C LEU A 133 -7.57 -8.76 -13.61
N LYS A 134 -6.68 -9.63 -13.19
CA LYS A 134 -6.80 -11.10 -13.33
C LYS A 134 -6.66 -11.80 -11.98
N GLU A 135 -7.21 -12.98 -11.87
CA GLU A 135 -6.95 -13.88 -10.74
C GLU A 135 -5.50 -14.42 -10.82
N LYS A 136 -4.87 -14.58 -9.66
CA LYS A 136 -3.46 -15.00 -9.56
C LYS A 136 -3.18 -16.40 -10.12
N TYR A 137 -4.14 -17.32 -10.01
CA TYR A 137 -3.95 -18.74 -10.32
C TYR A 137 -4.87 -19.24 -11.44
N THR A 138 -5.63 -18.34 -12.06
CA THR A 138 -6.53 -18.67 -13.17
C THR A 138 -6.35 -17.65 -14.29
N ASP A 139 -6.91 -17.93 -15.47
CA ASP A 139 -6.92 -16.97 -16.58
C ASP A 139 -8.14 -16.03 -16.54
N LYS A 140 -8.91 -16.05 -15.44
CA LYS A 140 -10.11 -15.22 -15.31
C LYS A 140 -9.74 -13.78 -15.10
N THR A 141 -10.34 -12.92 -15.91
CA THR A 141 -10.11 -11.47 -15.88
C THR A 141 -11.38 -10.72 -15.56
N TYR A 142 -11.22 -9.56 -14.94
CA TYR A 142 -12.29 -8.65 -14.55
C TYR A 142 -11.98 -7.25 -15.06
N LEU A 143 -12.99 -6.60 -15.64
CA LEU A 143 -12.89 -5.23 -16.12
C LEU A 143 -13.55 -4.30 -15.09
N PHE A 144 -12.81 -3.27 -14.67
CA PHE A 144 -13.26 -2.26 -13.73
C PHE A 144 -13.26 -0.90 -14.38
N LYS A 145 -14.39 -0.19 -14.34
CA LYS A 145 -14.50 1.19 -14.79
C LYS A 145 -14.38 2.13 -13.59
N ILE A 146 -13.46 3.08 -13.67
CA ILE A 146 -13.11 3.98 -12.58
C ILE A 146 -14.09 5.15 -12.54
N ALA A 147 -14.88 5.26 -11.46
CA ALA A 147 -15.80 6.38 -11.21
C ALA A 147 -15.15 7.50 -10.40
N GLY A 148 -14.10 7.21 -9.66
CA GLY A 148 -13.43 8.19 -8.79
C GLY A 148 -12.23 7.63 -8.08
N ASP A 149 -11.62 8.47 -7.24
CA ASP A 149 -10.54 8.09 -6.36
C ASP A 149 -10.93 8.28 -4.88
N TYR A 150 -10.29 7.50 -4.04
CA TYR A 150 -10.39 7.59 -2.57
C TYR A 150 -8.99 7.79 -2.00
N LYS A 151 -8.84 8.78 -1.10
CA LYS A 151 -7.55 9.05 -0.46
C LYS A 151 -7.13 7.88 0.41
N TYR A 152 -6.42 6.95 -0.18
CA TYR A 152 -5.87 5.76 0.45
C TYR A 152 -4.50 5.45 -0.16
N ASP A 153 -3.45 5.85 0.56
CA ASP A 153 -2.07 5.78 0.06
C ASP A 153 -1.33 4.53 0.55
N ALA A 154 -1.95 3.75 1.45
CA ALA A 154 -1.32 2.58 2.06
C ALA A 154 -1.16 1.39 1.10
N ALA A 155 -2.07 1.22 0.14
CA ALA A 155 -2.05 0.08 -0.78
C ALA A 155 -2.74 0.38 -2.11
N ILE A 156 -2.39 -0.43 -3.13
CA ILE A 156 -3.06 -0.44 -4.42
C ILE A 156 -4.40 -1.16 -4.25
N THR A 157 -5.49 -0.41 -4.32
CA THR A 157 -6.79 -0.91 -3.89
C THR A 157 -7.91 -0.43 -4.82
N VAL A 158 -8.87 -1.33 -5.05
CA VAL A 158 -10.15 -1.07 -5.70
C VAL A 158 -11.25 -1.21 -4.67
N PHE A 159 -12.15 -0.25 -4.59
CA PHE A 159 -13.36 -0.26 -3.76
C PHE A 159 -14.59 -0.34 -4.66
N MET A 160 -15.45 -1.30 -4.39
CA MET A 160 -16.71 -1.47 -5.11
C MET A 160 -17.87 -1.71 -4.13
N SER A 161 -19.11 -1.59 -4.61
CA SER A 161 -20.24 -1.91 -3.76
C SER A 161 -20.21 -3.40 -3.40
N ARG A 162 -20.64 -3.75 -2.18
CA ARG A 162 -20.70 -5.17 -1.76
C ARG A 162 -21.63 -5.97 -2.69
N GLY A 163 -22.73 -5.38 -3.15
CA GLY A 163 -23.63 -6.02 -4.09
C GLY A 163 -22.97 -6.38 -5.42
N ASP A 164 -22.25 -5.42 -6.01
CA ASP A 164 -21.50 -5.66 -7.25
C ASP A 164 -20.37 -6.68 -7.04
N TYR A 165 -19.70 -6.65 -5.88
CA TYR A 165 -18.67 -7.63 -5.53
C TYR A 165 -19.24 -9.06 -5.50
N LEU A 166 -20.32 -9.28 -4.75
CA LEU A 166 -20.94 -10.60 -4.63
C LEU A 166 -21.40 -11.13 -5.99
N GLN A 167 -21.96 -10.26 -6.83
CA GLN A 167 -22.37 -10.64 -8.19
C GLN A 167 -21.16 -10.95 -9.08
N MET A 168 -20.11 -10.14 -9.05
CA MET A 168 -18.91 -10.29 -9.90
C MET A 168 -18.14 -11.57 -9.58
N PHE A 169 -17.99 -11.88 -8.30
CA PHE A 169 -17.24 -13.06 -7.84
C PHE A 169 -18.11 -14.30 -7.62
N ASN A 170 -19.43 -14.17 -7.86
CA ASN A 170 -20.41 -15.24 -7.70
C ASN A 170 -20.43 -15.81 -6.28
N GLU A 171 -20.48 -14.92 -5.30
CA GLU A 171 -20.51 -15.23 -3.89
C GLU A 171 -21.96 -15.15 -3.35
N ASP A 172 -22.21 -15.85 -2.25
CA ASP A 172 -23.52 -15.83 -1.58
C ASP A 172 -23.80 -14.45 -0.95
N THR A 173 -25.08 -14.12 -0.76
CA THR A 173 -25.53 -12.83 -0.22
C THR A 173 -24.94 -12.51 1.16
N ASP A 174 -24.72 -13.54 1.98
CA ASP A 174 -24.21 -13.43 3.33
C ASP A 174 -22.67 -13.49 3.40
N TYR A 175 -22.00 -13.72 2.25
CA TYR A 175 -20.57 -13.84 2.18
C TYR A 175 -19.86 -12.55 2.65
N PHE A 176 -18.84 -12.72 3.46
CA PHE A 176 -17.88 -11.67 3.87
C PHE A 176 -16.54 -12.30 4.21
N THR A 177 -15.48 -11.49 4.17
CA THR A 177 -14.12 -11.92 4.48
C THR A 177 -13.56 -11.26 5.73
N GLY A 178 -14.27 -10.29 6.31
CA GLY A 178 -13.76 -9.62 7.49
C GLY A 178 -14.63 -8.50 8.01
N TYR A 179 -14.08 -7.81 9.03
CA TYR A 179 -14.73 -6.70 9.70
C TYR A 179 -13.82 -5.49 9.83
N PHE A 180 -14.39 -4.32 9.55
CA PHE A 180 -13.86 -3.03 10.04
C PHE A 180 -14.48 -2.73 11.40
N SER A 181 -13.65 -2.34 12.37
CA SER A 181 -14.11 -1.95 13.69
C SER A 181 -13.21 -0.88 14.31
N ASN A 182 -13.79 0.04 15.08
CA ASN A 182 -13.04 0.95 15.94
C ASN A 182 -12.91 0.43 17.38
N GLU A 183 -13.52 -0.71 17.67
CA GLU A 183 -13.48 -1.41 18.95
C GLU A 183 -12.87 -2.80 18.74
N LYS A 184 -12.18 -3.29 19.78
CA LYS A 184 -11.66 -4.66 19.72
C LYS A 184 -12.81 -5.65 19.79
N LEU A 185 -12.89 -6.57 18.83
CA LEU A 185 -13.85 -7.68 18.82
C LEU A 185 -13.27 -8.81 19.69
N ASN A 186 -13.88 -9.02 20.87
CA ASN A 186 -13.42 -10.03 21.83
C ASN A 186 -14.23 -11.33 21.76
N ASP A 187 -15.26 -11.33 20.97
CA ASP A 187 -16.21 -12.44 20.75
C ASP A 187 -15.81 -13.33 19.56
N LEU A 188 -14.85 -12.88 18.73
CA LEU A 188 -14.29 -13.69 17.66
C LEU A 188 -13.22 -14.63 18.21
N SER A 189 -13.21 -15.89 17.73
CA SER A 189 -12.18 -16.86 18.03
C SER A 189 -10.86 -16.50 17.32
N ASP A 190 -9.75 -16.60 18.03
CA ASP A 190 -8.41 -16.39 17.43
C ASP A 190 -8.14 -17.42 16.31
N ASP A 191 -8.78 -18.60 16.35
CA ASP A 191 -8.64 -19.66 15.34
C ASP A 191 -9.35 -19.30 14.02
N ASP A 192 -10.37 -18.41 14.07
CA ASP A 192 -11.15 -17.98 12.92
C ASP A 192 -10.65 -16.67 12.31
N VAL A 193 -9.68 -16.01 12.95
CA VAL A 193 -9.07 -14.77 12.47
C VAL A 193 -7.75 -15.08 11.77
N ALA A 194 -7.68 -14.86 10.46
CA ALA A 194 -6.45 -14.99 9.68
C ALA A 194 -5.44 -13.90 10.01
N ALA A 195 -5.92 -12.68 10.15
CA ALA A 195 -5.11 -11.52 10.50
C ALA A 195 -5.98 -10.45 11.17
N ALA A 196 -5.42 -9.82 12.19
CA ALA A 196 -5.97 -8.61 12.77
C ALA A 196 -4.94 -7.49 12.61
N VAL A 197 -5.20 -6.55 11.71
CA VAL A 197 -4.34 -5.39 11.48
C VAL A 197 -4.76 -4.28 12.43
N THR A 198 -3.84 -3.85 13.30
CA THR A 198 -4.08 -2.77 14.26
C THR A 198 -3.01 -1.69 14.13
N GLU A 199 -3.32 -0.49 14.60
CA GLU A 199 -2.34 0.60 14.69
C GLU A 199 -1.08 0.18 15.51
N LYS A 200 -1.26 -0.68 16.53
CA LYS A 200 -0.15 -1.17 17.34
C LYS A 200 0.80 -2.09 16.59
N ASP A 201 0.24 -2.95 15.74
CA ASP A 201 1.07 -3.89 14.93
C ASP A 201 1.89 -3.11 13.94
N PHE A 202 1.32 -2.08 13.36
CA PHE A 202 2.02 -1.19 12.44
C PHE A 202 3.15 -0.42 13.14
N ASN A 203 2.87 0.20 14.29
CA ASN A 203 3.89 0.89 15.09
C ASN A 203 5.02 -0.06 15.50
N LYS A 204 4.72 -1.32 15.79
CA LYS A 204 5.74 -2.35 16.10
C LYS A 204 6.67 -2.62 14.91
N VAL A 205 6.12 -2.74 13.71
CA VAL A 205 6.92 -2.93 12.49
C VAL A 205 7.84 -1.73 12.24
N VAL A 206 7.33 -0.51 12.34
CA VAL A 206 8.13 0.71 12.18
C VAL A 206 9.23 0.80 13.23
N THR A 207 8.92 0.50 14.50
CA THR A 207 9.92 0.48 15.59
C THR A 207 10.98 -0.58 15.35
N GLN A 208 10.61 -1.77 14.89
CA GLN A 208 11.58 -2.83 14.54
C GLN A 208 12.48 -2.42 13.38
N MET A 209 11.95 -1.74 12.36
CA MET A 209 12.76 -1.19 11.26
C MET A 209 13.75 -0.14 11.78
N GLN A 210 13.33 0.75 12.67
CA GLN A 210 14.22 1.75 13.29
C GLN A 210 15.34 1.10 14.11
N VAL A 211 15.02 0.08 14.93
CA VAL A 211 16.00 -0.61 15.77
C VAL A 211 16.97 -1.46 14.96
N SER A 212 16.53 -2.05 13.86
CA SER A 212 17.41 -2.87 13.01
C SER A 212 18.44 -2.08 12.21
N MET A 213 18.34 -0.76 12.22
CA MET A 213 19.22 0.16 11.48
C MET A 213 20.22 0.92 12.38
N LEU A 214 20.14 0.75 13.69
CA LEU A 214 21.09 1.27 14.67
C LEU A 214 22.20 0.23 14.96
#